data_cc4963d5b210d4775c9a6a2292bd1168
#
_entry.id   cc4963d5b210d4775c9a6a2292bd1168
#
_cell.length_a   1.000
_cell.length_b   1.000
_cell.length_c   1.000
_cell.angle_alpha   90.00
_cell.angle_beta   90.00
_cell.angle_gamma   90.00
#
_symmetry.space_group_name_H-M   'P 1'
#
loop_
_entity.id
_entity.type
_entity.pdbx_description
1 polymer ?
#
loop_
_entity_poly.entity_id
_entity_poly.type
_entity_poly.pdbx_seq_one_letter_code
_entity_poly.pdbx_strand_id
1 'polypeptide(L)'
;MTDLININKFLNNAIGFEDIFNRFALLNHYNTGFPYYNIKKNAKADQYTLEMSLSGYKKSDIEIDVQEGILEIRGKVDEHDTEDYVYKGMAKRAFTRKIQLADYVEAKGAELEDGILKIKLEYCPPEDKRPKKISIK
;
A
#
# COMPACT_ATOMS: atom_id res chain seq x y z
N MET A 1 10.74 13.60 -10.44
CA MET A 1 12.15 13.30 -10.73
C MET A 1 13.07 13.47 -9.52
N THR A 2 12.82 14.46 -8.67
CA THR A 2 13.54 14.61 -7.41
C THR A 2 13.29 13.46 -6.43
N ASP A 3 12.15 12.81 -6.52
CA ASP A 3 11.77 11.72 -5.62
C ASP A 3 12.58 10.44 -5.83
N LEU A 4 12.98 10.15 -7.06
CA LEU A 4 13.83 8.99 -7.41
C LEU A 4 15.23 9.12 -6.82
N ILE A 5 15.76 10.32 -6.73
CA ILE A 5 17.07 10.60 -6.15
C ILE A 5 17.04 10.39 -4.64
N ASN A 6 15.94 10.77 -4.01
CA ASN A 6 15.73 10.57 -2.58
C ASN A 6 15.54 9.09 -2.21
N ILE A 7 14.87 8.32 -3.04
CA ILE A 7 14.70 6.89 -2.85
C ILE A 7 16.05 6.17 -2.86
N ASN A 8 16.91 6.47 -3.84
CA ASN A 8 18.24 5.88 -3.89
C ASN A 8 19.10 6.24 -2.70
N LYS A 9 19.00 7.46 -2.21
CA LYS A 9 19.69 7.91 -1.02
C LYS A 9 19.18 7.24 0.25
N PHE A 10 17.89 6.97 0.30
CA PHE A 10 17.26 6.23 1.39
C PHE A 10 17.64 4.75 1.36
N LEU A 11 17.66 4.14 0.16
CA LEU A 11 18.05 2.74 -0.04
C LEU A 11 19.48 2.46 0.40
N ASN A 12 20.39 3.40 0.19
CA ASN A 12 21.79 3.26 0.59
C ASN A 12 21.96 3.23 2.12
N ASN A 13 21.02 3.75 2.90
CA ASN A 13 21.07 3.81 4.34
C ASN A 13 20.17 2.80 5.05
N ALA A 14 19.34 2.06 4.32
CA ALA A 14 18.36 1.15 4.89
C ALA A 14 18.74 -0.30 4.65
N ILE A 15 19.47 -0.89 5.58
CA ILE A 15 19.83 -2.31 5.54
C ILE A 15 18.59 -3.15 5.80
N GLY A 16 18.16 -3.93 4.81
CA GLY A 16 17.02 -4.83 4.91
C GLY A 16 15.71 -4.29 4.35
N PHE A 17 15.64 -3.00 4.01
CA PHE A 17 14.47 -2.39 3.38
C PHE A 17 14.57 -2.24 1.87
N GLU A 18 15.74 -2.53 1.30
CA GLU A 18 16.01 -2.38 -0.13
C GLU A 18 15.03 -3.17 -1.00
N ASP A 19 14.73 -4.40 -0.61
CA ASP A 19 13.81 -5.26 -1.33
C ASP A 19 12.38 -4.73 -1.34
N ILE A 20 11.93 -4.14 -0.24
CA ILE A 20 10.61 -3.53 -0.14
C ILE A 20 10.48 -2.40 -1.15
N PHE A 21 11.43 -1.48 -1.14
CA PHE A 21 11.39 -0.29 -1.99
C PHE A 21 11.61 -0.64 -3.47
N ASN A 22 12.48 -1.57 -3.78
CA ASN A 22 12.69 -2.04 -5.15
C ASN A 22 11.44 -2.71 -5.72
N ARG A 23 10.76 -3.53 -4.92
CA ARG A 23 9.51 -4.17 -5.32
C ARG A 23 8.39 -3.16 -5.48
N PHE A 24 8.28 -2.16 -4.59
CA PHE A 24 7.33 -1.06 -4.74
C PHE A 24 7.60 -0.23 -5.99
N ALA A 25 8.86 0.08 -6.27
CA ALA A 25 9.23 0.85 -7.45
C ALA A 25 8.90 0.11 -8.75
N LEU A 26 9.13 -1.21 -8.80
CA LEU A 26 8.79 -2.04 -9.95
C LEU A 26 7.28 -2.08 -10.19
N LEU A 27 6.48 -2.23 -9.14
CA LEU A 27 5.03 -2.26 -9.24
C LEU A 27 4.45 -0.89 -9.60
N ASN A 28 5.01 0.18 -9.07
CA ASN A 28 4.61 1.53 -9.44
C ASN A 28 4.88 1.83 -10.91
N HIS A 29 5.88 1.22 -11.48
CA HIS A 29 6.18 1.38 -12.90
C HIS A 29 5.06 0.79 -13.79
N TYR A 30 4.39 -0.28 -13.33
CA TYR A 30 3.30 -0.93 -14.03
C TYR A 30 1.90 -0.45 -13.61
N ASN A 31 1.80 0.18 -12.45
CA ASN A 31 0.53 0.60 -11.84
C ASN A 31 0.43 2.12 -11.68
N THR A 32 0.86 2.87 -12.70
CA THR A 32 0.70 4.31 -12.71
C THR A 32 -0.76 4.66 -12.94
N GLY A 33 -1.38 5.33 -12.00
CA GLY A 33 -2.73 5.83 -12.17
C GLY A 33 -3.64 5.60 -10.97
N PHE A 34 -4.91 5.50 -11.28
CA PHE A 34 -6.00 5.42 -10.31
C PHE A 34 -6.11 4.04 -9.65
N PRO A 35 -6.37 3.95 -8.35
CA PRO A 35 -6.40 5.06 -7.39
C PRO A 35 -5.00 5.40 -6.86
N TYR A 36 -4.80 6.67 -6.51
CA TYR A 36 -3.55 7.12 -5.91
C TYR A 36 -3.45 6.67 -4.46
N TYR A 37 -2.23 6.38 -4.03
CA TYR A 37 -1.99 5.94 -2.67
C TYR A 37 -0.65 6.45 -2.13
N ASN A 38 -0.56 6.50 -0.81
CA ASN A 38 0.65 6.81 -0.07
C ASN A 38 1.00 5.64 0.83
N ILE A 39 2.27 5.51 1.16
CA ILE A 39 2.72 4.58 2.20
C ILE A 39 3.47 5.40 3.23
N LYS A 40 2.97 5.36 4.46
CA LYS A 40 3.58 6.06 5.59
C LYS A 40 4.26 5.07 6.51
N LYS A 41 5.42 5.46 7.03
CA LYS A 41 6.05 4.76 8.14
C LYS A 41 5.48 5.33 9.44
N ASN A 42 5.01 4.45 10.31
CA ASN A 42 4.47 4.86 11.60
C ASN A 42 5.61 5.12 12.61
N ALA A 43 5.28 5.83 13.69
CA ALA A 43 6.25 6.14 14.75
C ALA A 43 6.80 4.89 15.42
N LYS A 44 6.01 3.84 15.54
CA LYS A 44 6.47 2.54 16.00
C LYS A 44 7.27 1.85 14.90
N ALA A 45 8.40 1.25 15.26
CA ALA A 45 9.20 0.46 14.34
C ALA A 45 8.39 -0.65 13.72
N ASP A 46 8.68 -0.99 12.46
CA ASP A 46 8.09 -2.11 11.72
C ASP A 46 6.61 -1.96 11.39
N GLN A 47 6.04 -0.77 11.55
CA GLN A 47 4.65 -0.51 11.19
C GLN A 47 4.53 0.54 10.08
N TYR A 48 3.66 0.24 9.12
CA TYR A 48 3.41 1.08 7.95
C TYR A 48 1.91 1.21 7.75
N THR A 49 1.48 2.30 7.14
CA THR A 49 0.09 2.50 6.73
C THR A 49 0.06 2.83 5.25
N LEU A 50 -0.68 2.03 4.50
CA LEU A 50 -1.02 2.36 3.12
C LEU A 50 -2.32 3.16 3.15
N GLU A 51 -2.30 4.32 2.53
CA GLU A 51 -3.48 5.20 2.41
C GLU A 51 -3.85 5.33 0.94
N MET A 52 -5.06 4.93 0.59
CA MET A 52 -5.56 4.98 -0.79
C MET A 52 -6.78 5.89 -0.88
N SER A 53 -6.77 6.81 -1.82
CA SER A 53 -7.88 7.74 -2.03
C SER A 53 -9.02 7.06 -2.76
N LEU A 54 -10.13 6.85 -2.04
CA LEU A 54 -11.31 6.14 -2.55
C LEU A 54 -12.60 6.92 -2.26
N SER A 55 -12.60 8.20 -2.60
CA SER A 55 -13.79 9.05 -2.44
C SER A 55 -14.97 8.49 -3.22
N GLY A 56 -16.12 8.36 -2.55
CA GLY A 56 -17.34 7.86 -3.16
C GLY A 56 -17.52 6.35 -3.16
N TYR A 57 -16.49 5.59 -2.78
CA TYR A 57 -16.59 4.14 -2.63
C TYR A 57 -17.17 3.79 -1.27
N LYS A 58 -18.04 2.81 -1.26
CA LYS A 58 -18.57 2.21 -0.02
C LYS A 58 -17.65 1.06 0.40
N LYS A 59 -17.66 0.74 1.68
CA LYS A 59 -16.94 -0.41 2.20
C LYS A 59 -17.30 -1.70 1.44
N SER A 60 -18.57 -1.86 1.05
CA SER A 60 -19.04 -3.02 0.29
C SER A 60 -18.52 -3.08 -1.15
N ASP A 61 -18.02 -1.97 -1.67
CA ASP A 61 -17.46 -1.91 -3.04
C ASP A 61 -15.99 -2.35 -3.08
N ILE A 62 -15.35 -2.53 -1.92
CA ILE A 62 -13.91 -2.77 -1.81
C ILE A 62 -13.65 -4.17 -1.27
N GLU A 63 -12.75 -4.89 -1.94
CA GLU A 63 -12.25 -6.19 -1.49
C GLU A 63 -10.73 -6.12 -1.37
N ILE A 64 -10.21 -6.67 -0.28
CA ILE A 64 -8.77 -6.70 -0.01
C ILE A 64 -8.36 -8.13 0.29
N ASP A 65 -7.39 -8.65 -0.45
CA ASP A 65 -6.85 -9.98 -0.27
C ASP A 65 -5.33 -9.94 -0.23
N VAL A 66 -4.73 -10.87 0.52
CA VAL A 66 -3.29 -11.12 0.47
C VAL A 66 -3.08 -12.57 0.08
N GLN A 67 -2.34 -12.78 -0.99
CA GLN A 67 -2.00 -14.10 -1.46
C GLN A 67 -0.55 -14.12 -1.97
N GLU A 68 0.26 -15.04 -1.45
CA GLU A 68 1.65 -15.21 -1.88
C GLU A 68 2.47 -13.91 -1.82
N GLY A 69 2.28 -13.13 -0.77
CA GLY A 69 2.98 -11.87 -0.58
C GLY A 69 2.48 -10.71 -1.44
N ILE A 70 1.37 -10.89 -2.13
CA ILE A 70 0.76 -9.84 -2.94
C ILE A 70 -0.50 -9.35 -2.26
N LEU A 71 -0.52 -8.05 -1.95
CA LEU A 71 -1.71 -7.35 -1.46
C LEU A 71 -2.50 -6.89 -2.67
N GLU A 72 -3.71 -7.40 -2.82
CA GLU A 72 -4.59 -7.02 -3.91
C GLU A 72 -5.79 -6.25 -3.38
N ILE A 73 -6.02 -5.09 -3.93
CA ILE A 73 -7.12 -4.20 -3.58
C ILE A 73 -8.00 -4.04 -4.81
N ARG A 74 -9.24 -4.48 -4.72
CA ARG A 74 -10.21 -4.38 -5.82
C ARG A 74 -11.34 -3.45 -5.43
N GLY A 75 -11.72 -2.60 -6.37
CA GLY A 75 -12.90 -1.76 -6.26
C GLY A 75 -13.91 -2.11 -7.33
N LYS A 76 -15.17 -2.20 -6.93
CA LYS A 76 -16.29 -2.44 -7.83
C LYS A 76 -17.06 -1.14 -8.06
N VAL A 77 -17.67 -1.02 -9.21
CA VAL A 77 -18.55 0.08 -9.54
C VAL A 77 -19.92 -0.48 -9.88
N ASP A 78 -20.96 0.21 -9.43
CA ASP A 78 -22.32 -0.07 -9.89
C ASP A 78 -22.44 0.37 -11.35
N GLU A 79 -22.54 -0.60 -12.25
CA GLU A 79 -22.70 -0.35 -13.70
C GLU A 79 -24.06 0.26 -14.05
N HIS A 80 -24.98 0.31 -13.10
CA HIS A 80 -26.32 0.86 -13.26
C HIS A 80 -26.45 2.32 -12.81
N ASP A 81 -25.32 3.04 -12.73
CA ASP A 81 -25.37 4.48 -12.43
C ASP A 81 -26.01 5.22 -13.61
N THR A 82 -27.28 5.55 -13.45
CA THR A 82 -28.09 6.25 -14.45
C THR A 82 -28.24 7.74 -14.17
N GLU A 83 -27.41 8.28 -13.26
CA GLU A 83 -27.47 9.69 -12.90
C GLU A 83 -27.04 10.58 -14.07
N ASP A 84 -27.83 11.62 -14.31
CA ASP A 84 -27.51 12.63 -15.32
C ASP A 84 -26.58 13.69 -14.74
N TYR A 85 -25.34 13.70 -15.22
CA TYR A 85 -24.36 14.70 -14.78
C TYR A 85 -24.35 15.90 -15.72
N VAL A 86 -24.43 17.11 -15.16
CA VAL A 86 -24.15 18.33 -15.90
C VAL A 86 -22.65 18.44 -16.16
N TYR A 87 -21.85 18.01 -15.19
CA TYR A 87 -20.39 17.93 -15.30
C TYR A 87 -19.90 16.74 -14.46
N LYS A 88 -19.06 15.91 -15.05
CA LYS A 88 -18.50 14.75 -14.36
C LYS A 88 -16.98 14.85 -14.31
N GLY A 89 -16.48 15.44 -13.22
CA GLY A 89 -15.04 15.57 -12.96
C GLY A 89 -14.46 14.45 -12.11
N MET A 90 -15.32 13.73 -11.36
CA MET A 90 -14.90 12.58 -10.56
C MET A 90 -15.38 11.30 -11.23
N ALA A 91 -14.45 10.41 -11.53
CA ALA A 91 -14.78 9.11 -12.08
C ALA A 91 -14.61 8.02 -11.01
N LYS A 92 -15.73 7.39 -10.67
CA LYS A 92 -15.70 6.17 -9.86
C LYS A 92 -15.50 5.00 -10.82
N ARG A 93 -14.38 4.32 -10.71
CA ARG A 93 -13.97 3.27 -11.63
C ARG A 93 -13.80 1.94 -10.93
N ALA A 94 -14.06 0.86 -11.62
CA ALA A 94 -13.59 -0.45 -11.20
C ALA A 94 -12.05 -0.47 -11.34
N PHE A 95 -11.37 -1.01 -10.35
CA PHE A 95 -9.91 -1.07 -10.36
C PHE A 95 -9.41 -2.33 -9.67
N THR A 96 -8.18 -2.68 -9.99
CA THR A 96 -7.41 -3.70 -9.28
C THR A 96 -6.00 -3.15 -9.07
N ARG A 97 -5.59 -3.07 -7.81
CA ARG A 97 -4.23 -2.66 -7.44
C ARG A 97 -3.54 -3.83 -6.76
N LYS A 98 -2.36 -4.15 -7.25
CA LYS A 98 -1.51 -5.20 -6.67
C LYS A 98 -0.24 -4.57 -6.12
N ILE A 99 0.06 -4.87 -4.86
CA ILE A 99 1.23 -4.36 -4.18
C ILE A 99 2.00 -5.54 -3.62
N GLN A 100 3.26 -5.64 -4.01
CA GLN A 100 4.14 -6.69 -3.52
C GLN A 100 4.57 -6.37 -2.10
N LEU A 101 4.24 -7.25 -1.17
CA LEU A 101 4.73 -7.17 0.20
C LEU A 101 6.09 -7.87 0.30
N ALA A 102 6.99 -7.29 1.09
CA ALA A 102 8.25 -7.95 1.41
C ALA A 102 8.00 -9.16 2.31
N ASP A 103 9.00 -10.02 2.41
CA ASP A 103 8.94 -11.18 3.29
C ASP A 103 8.64 -10.74 4.73
N TYR A 104 7.73 -11.47 5.39
CA TYR A 104 7.29 -11.21 6.77
C TYR A 104 6.48 -9.94 6.98
N VAL A 105 6.07 -9.24 5.93
CA VAL A 105 5.13 -8.14 6.04
C VAL A 105 3.72 -8.68 5.97
N GLU A 106 2.93 -8.34 6.97
CA GLU A 106 1.54 -8.78 7.09
C GLU A 106 0.58 -7.58 7.11
N ALA A 107 -0.57 -7.76 6.49
CA ALA A 107 -1.68 -6.82 6.61
C ALA A 107 -2.45 -7.14 7.89
N LYS A 108 -2.49 -6.20 8.83
CA LYS A 108 -3.12 -6.41 10.14
C LYS A 108 -4.55 -5.94 10.21
N GLY A 109 -4.97 -5.09 9.33
CA GLY A 109 -6.33 -4.60 9.27
C GLY A 109 -6.49 -3.48 8.28
N ALA A 110 -7.72 -3.14 7.99
CA ALA A 110 -8.06 -2.07 7.06
C ALA A 110 -9.31 -1.33 7.56
N GLU A 111 -9.36 -0.05 7.29
CA GLU A 111 -10.51 0.78 7.58
C GLU A 111 -10.73 1.79 6.47
N LEU A 112 -11.98 2.13 6.20
CA LEU A 112 -12.35 3.17 5.26
C LEU A 112 -12.97 4.32 6.04
N GLU A 113 -12.27 5.45 6.06
CA GLU A 113 -12.68 6.63 6.81
C GLU A 113 -12.39 7.88 5.98
N ASP A 114 -13.36 8.77 5.92
CA ASP A 114 -13.26 10.05 5.21
C ASP A 114 -12.81 9.91 3.73
N GLY A 115 -13.25 8.83 3.08
CA GLY A 115 -12.88 8.55 1.70
C GLY A 115 -11.48 8.01 1.51
N ILE A 116 -10.78 7.69 2.59
CA ILE A 116 -9.43 7.13 2.56
C ILE A 116 -9.45 5.70 3.09
N LEU A 117 -8.98 4.78 2.28
CA LEU A 117 -8.74 3.41 2.72
C LEU A 117 -7.37 3.36 3.37
N LYS A 118 -7.34 2.96 4.64
CA LYS A 118 -6.12 2.81 5.43
C LYS A 118 -5.87 1.34 5.70
N ILE A 119 -4.77 0.82 5.24
CA ILE A 119 -4.37 -0.58 5.47
C ILE A 119 -3.14 -0.57 6.37
N LYS A 120 -3.23 -1.24 7.50
CA LYS A 120 -2.12 -1.38 8.45
C LYS A 120 -1.25 -2.55 8.03
N LEU A 121 0.02 -2.28 7.82
CA LEU A 121 1.04 -3.27 7.47
C LEU A 121 2.06 -3.34 8.60
N GLU A 122 2.52 -4.54 8.90
CA GLU A 122 3.49 -4.75 9.96
C GLU A 122 4.53 -5.76 9.52
N TYR A 123 5.79 -5.47 9.81
CA TYR A 123 6.89 -6.40 9.61
C TYR A 123 6.97 -7.34 10.81
N CYS A 124 6.67 -8.61 10.58
CA CYS A 124 6.57 -9.65 11.61
C CYS A 124 7.55 -10.79 11.30
N PRO A 125 8.88 -10.58 11.47
CA PRO A 125 9.83 -11.66 11.23
C PRO A 125 9.69 -12.75 12.30
N PRO A 126 9.98 -14.03 11.95
CA PRO A 126 10.03 -15.09 12.94
C PRO A 126 11.16 -14.80 13.97
N GLU A 127 11.07 -15.41 15.16
CA GLU A 127 12.04 -15.14 16.25
C GLU A 127 13.49 -15.36 15.84
N ASP A 128 13.77 -16.37 15.03
CA ASP A 128 15.11 -16.67 14.53
C ASP A 128 15.65 -15.60 13.55
N LYS A 129 14.78 -14.76 13.00
CA LYS A 129 15.12 -13.67 12.08
C LYS A 129 15.10 -12.29 12.72
N ARG A 130 14.70 -12.20 14.00
CA ARG A 130 14.67 -10.93 14.72
C ARG A 130 16.09 -10.46 15.05
N PRO A 131 16.28 -9.13 15.18
CA PRO A 131 17.58 -8.61 15.60
C PRO A 131 18.01 -9.20 16.93
N LYS A 132 19.25 -9.65 16.96
CA LYS A 132 19.87 -10.16 18.19
C LYS A 132 20.82 -9.13 18.72
N LYS A 133 20.76 -8.87 20.02
CA LYS A 133 21.72 -8.01 20.68
C LYS A 133 23.05 -8.77 20.84
N ILE A 134 24.10 -8.21 20.27
CA ILE A 134 25.44 -8.78 20.36
C ILE A 134 26.19 -8.11 21.50
N SER A 135 26.66 -8.90 22.49
CA SER A 135 27.46 -8.37 23.55
C SER A 135 28.94 -8.27 23.14
N ILE A 136 29.53 -7.16 23.51
CA ILE A 136 30.96 -6.91 23.27
C ILE A 136 31.73 -7.42 24.47
N LYS A 137 32.65 -8.32 24.22
CA LYS A 137 33.58 -8.82 25.26
C LYS A 137 34.77 -7.91 25.37
#